data_bc4886b03744e198a15b46e9c4cf76cb
#
_entry.id   bc4886b03744e198a15b46e9c4cf76cb
#
_cell.length_a   1.000
_cell.length_b   1.000
_cell.length_c   1.000
_cell.angle_alpha   90.00
_cell.angle_beta   90.00
_cell.angle_gamma   90.00
#
_symmetry.space_group_name_H-M   'P 1'
#
loop_
_entity.id
_entity.type
_entity.pdbx_description
1 polymer ?
#
loop_
_entity_poly.entity_id
_entity_poly.type
_entity_poly.pdbx_seq_one_letter_code
_entity_poly.pdbx_strand_id
1 'polypeptide(L)'
;MTGTPLTIAVGFDGSPDAEAAVRWAATLAAGTGADLVAVHAVGLLEHAGIDGRATAHRQTVERIADAAGVDPGRVTWSVVDGDPCSAMLRVTGERPEIGLLVVGSRGAGRHHGSVLGSTSLELAERAHVPVTIVPTGRA
;
A
#
# COMPACT_ATOMS: atom_id res chain seq x y z
N MET A 1 25.24 5.01 15.12
CA MET A 1 24.99 3.91 14.22
C MET A 1 23.87 4.25 13.25
N THR A 2 24.15 4.06 12.03
CA THR A 2 23.16 4.35 11.01
C THR A 2 22.66 3.05 10.43
N GLY A 3 21.44 2.71 10.72
CA GLY A 3 20.82 1.58 10.07
C GLY A 3 20.42 1.95 8.65
N THR A 4 20.17 0.93 7.83
CA THR A 4 19.57 1.13 6.53
C THR A 4 18.19 1.73 6.72
N PRO A 5 17.85 2.79 5.95
CA PRO A 5 16.52 3.35 6.07
C PRO A 5 15.46 2.30 5.78
N LEU A 6 14.41 2.33 6.58
CA LEU A 6 13.28 1.44 6.38
C LEU A 6 12.56 1.81 5.08
N THR A 7 12.11 0.80 4.33
CA THR A 7 11.20 1.01 3.23
C THR A 7 9.84 0.49 3.64
N ILE A 8 8.82 1.29 3.40
CA ILE A 8 7.44 0.96 3.73
C ILE A 8 6.69 0.64 2.45
N ALA A 9 6.03 -0.51 2.39
CA ALA A 9 5.19 -0.86 1.26
C ALA A 9 3.74 -0.68 1.68
N VAL A 10 2.95 0.00 0.86
CA VAL A 10 1.53 0.22 1.13
C VAL A 10 0.71 -0.25 -0.06
N GLY A 11 -0.32 -1.04 0.21
CA GLY A 11 -1.23 -1.50 -0.83
C GLY A 11 -2.24 -0.43 -1.19
N PHE A 12 -2.51 -0.28 -2.48
CA PHE A 12 -3.45 0.74 -2.94
C PHE A 12 -4.35 0.21 -4.04
N ASP A 13 -5.65 0.28 -3.82
CA ASP A 13 -6.66 -0.16 -4.79
C ASP A 13 -7.65 0.95 -5.15
N GLY A 14 -7.39 2.17 -4.74
CA GLY A 14 -8.26 3.30 -5.02
C GLY A 14 -9.37 3.49 -4.02
N SER A 15 -9.54 2.58 -3.06
CA SER A 15 -10.60 2.70 -2.07
C SER A 15 -10.28 3.77 -1.02
N PRO A 16 -11.30 4.29 -0.33
CA PRO A 16 -11.05 5.23 0.77
C PRO A 16 -10.17 4.64 1.87
N ASP A 17 -10.31 3.34 2.14
CA ASP A 17 -9.48 2.69 3.15
C ASP A 17 -8.02 2.66 2.70
N ALA A 18 -7.78 2.40 1.40
CA ALA A 18 -6.43 2.41 0.87
C ALA A 18 -5.83 3.82 0.89
N GLU A 19 -6.64 4.85 0.65
CA GLU A 19 -6.16 6.22 0.75
C GLU A 19 -5.74 6.55 2.18
N ALA A 20 -6.52 6.10 3.16
CA ALA A 20 -6.14 6.29 4.56
C ALA A 20 -4.83 5.59 4.88
N ALA A 21 -4.64 4.40 4.32
CA ALA A 21 -3.41 3.66 4.51
C ALA A 21 -2.21 4.40 3.91
N VAL A 22 -2.38 4.96 2.71
CA VAL A 22 -1.30 5.73 2.08
C VAL A 22 -0.98 6.98 2.90
N ARG A 23 -1.99 7.68 3.41
CA ARG A 23 -1.76 8.85 4.25
C ARG A 23 -0.97 8.49 5.51
N TRP A 24 -1.34 7.40 6.15
CA TRP A 24 -0.65 6.96 7.35
C TRP A 24 0.81 6.58 7.03
N ALA A 25 1.00 5.80 5.96
CA ALA A 25 2.33 5.36 5.57
C ALA A 25 3.21 6.55 5.15
N ALA A 26 2.65 7.49 4.41
CA ALA A 26 3.39 8.67 3.98
C ALA A 26 3.79 9.55 5.16
N THR A 27 2.90 9.70 6.13
CA THR A 27 3.22 10.46 7.34
C THR A 27 4.37 9.81 8.09
N LEU A 28 4.35 8.49 8.22
CA LEU A 28 5.44 7.78 8.86
C LEU A 28 6.73 7.90 8.07
N ALA A 29 6.65 7.77 6.75
CA ALA A 29 7.83 7.90 5.88
C ALA A 29 8.44 9.30 6.00
N ALA A 30 7.60 10.33 6.01
CA ALA A 30 8.10 11.70 6.13
C ALA A 30 8.81 11.91 7.46
N GLY A 31 8.27 11.34 8.54
CA GLY A 31 8.83 11.53 9.87
C GLY A 31 10.08 10.70 10.16
N THR A 32 10.27 9.59 9.45
CA THR A 32 11.38 8.68 9.71
C THR A 32 12.46 8.71 8.64
N GLY A 33 12.19 9.33 7.51
CA GLY A 33 13.11 9.27 6.39
C GLY A 33 12.99 7.99 5.57
N ALA A 34 11.95 7.20 5.77
CA ALA A 34 11.75 5.95 5.03
C ALA A 34 11.34 6.22 3.59
N ASP A 35 11.66 5.27 2.72
CA ASP A 35 11.12 5.27 1.35
C ASP A 35 9.74 4.62 1.36
N LEU A 36 8.95 4.96 0.36
CA LEU A 36 7.58 4.49 0.25
C LEU A 36 7.38 3.78 -1.08
N VAL A 37 6.88 2.57 -1.04
CA VAL A 37 6.53 1.81 -2.24
C VAL A 37 5.03 1.57 -2.20
N ALA A 38 4.31 2.11 -3.17
CA ALA A 38 2.89 1.85 -3.30
C ALA A 38 2.69 0.68 -4.25
N VAL A 39 1.95 -0.33 -3.83
CA VAL A 39 1.74 -1.55 -4.58
C VAL A 39 0.30 -1.61 -5.05
N HIS A 40 0.12 -1.68 -6.35
CA HIS A 40 -1.20 -1.81 -6.96
C HIS A 40 -1.29 -3.17 -7.64
N ALA A 41 -2.19 -4.01 -7.14
CA ALA A 41 -2.42 -5.33 -7.72
C ALA A 41 -3.43 -5.20 -8.86
N VAL A 42 -3.13 -5.84 -9.98
CA VAL A 42 -4.03 -5.82 -11.13
C VAL A 42 -4.43 -7.23 -11.51
N GLY A 43 -5.71 -7.42 -11.78
CA GLY A 43 -6.19 -8.69 -12.30
C GLY A 43 -5.99 -8.77 -13.81
N LEU A 44 -6.30 -9.94 -14.35
CA LEU A 44 -6.13 -10.17 -15.79
C LEU A 44 -6.94 -9.19 -16.64
N LEU A 45 -8.15 -8.89 -16.20
CA LEU A 45 -9.00 -7.98 -16.96
C LEU A 45 -8.48 -6.55 -16.94
N GLU A 46 -7.96 -6.14 -15.80
CA GLU A 46 -7.36 -4.81 -15.69
C GLU A 46 -6.09 -4.69 -16.50
N HIS A 47 -5.33 -5.78 -16.53
CA HIS A 47 -4.08 -5.81 -17.28
C HIS A 47 -4.34 -5.71 -18.79
N ALA A 48 -5.42 -6.31 -19.27
CA ALA A 48 -5.79 -6.25 -20.68
C ALA A 48 -6.30 -4.88 -21.07
N GLY A 49 -6.87 -4.14 -20.15
CA GLY A 49 -7.38 -2.80 -20.41
C GLY A 49 -6.38 -1.75 -19.98
N ILE A 50 -5.66 -1.19 -20.91
CA ILE A 50 -4.80 -0.06 -20.60
C ILE A 50 -5.71 1.11 -20.35
N ASP A 51 -5.93 1.41 -19.11
CA ASP A 51 -6.86 2.47 -18.79
C ASP A 51 -6.19 3.52 -17.92
N GLY A 52 -6.88 4.61 -17.75
CA GLY A 52 -6.40 5.70 -16.95
C GLY A 52 -6.48 5.44 -15.46
N ARG A 53 -7.04 4.32 -15.03
CA ARG A 53 -7.21 4.07 -13.60
C ARG A 53 -5.87 3.89 -12.89
N ALA A 54 -4.97 3.12 -13.49
CA ALA A 54 -3.65 2.95 -12.88
C ALA A 54 -2.92 4.28 -12.80
N THR A 55 -3.02 5.10 -13.85
CA THR A 55 -2.42 6.43 -13.85
C THR A 55 -3.07 7.33 -12.80
N ALA A 56 -4.39 7.29 -12.71
CA ALA A 56 -5.12 8.10 -11.73
C ALA A 56 -4.78 7.66 -10.31
N HIS A 57 -4.64 6.36 -10.08
CA HIS A 57 -4.25 5.83 -8.78
C HIS A 57 -2.84 6.28 -8.41
N ARG A 58 -1.93 6.22 -9.36
CA ARG A 58 -0.56 6.68 -9.13
C ARG A 58 -0.53 8.16 -8.75
N GLN A 59 -1.30 8.97 -9.46
CA GLN A 59 -1.37 10.40 -9.18
C GLN A 59 -1.94 10.66 -7.78
N THR A 60 -2.93 9.88 -7.38
CA THR A 60 -3.49 10.00 -6.04
C THR A 60 -2.45 9.71 -4.97
N VAL A 61 -1.70 8.63 -5.14
CA VAL A 61 -0.63 8.28 -4.20
C VAL A 61 0.42 9.38 -4.14
N GLU A 62 0.84 9.86 -5.30
CA GLU A 62 1.88 10.90 -5.35
C GLU A 62 1.41 12.18 -4.68
N ARG A 63 0.15 12.54 -4.87
CA ARG A 63 -0.41 13.74 -4.25
C ARG A 63 -0.49 13.60 -2.73
N ILE A 64 -0.90 12.43 -2.24
CA ILE A 64 -0.97 12.19 -0.81
C ILE A 64 0.43 12.22 -0.19
N ALA A 65 1.39 11.59 -0.83
CA ALA A 65 2.76 11.55 -0.34
C ALA A 65 3.39 12.96 -0.33
N ASP A 66 3.14 13.73 -1.37
CA ASP A 66 3.64 15.09 -1.45
C ASP A 66 3.06 15.95 -0.34
N ALA A 67 1.76 15.84 -0.10
CA ALA A 67 1.10 16.58 0.97
C ALA A 67 1.63 16.21 2.34
N ALA A 68 2.10 14.98 2.52
CA ALA A 68 2.67 14.53 3.78
C ALA A 68 4.15 14.93 3.94
N GLY A 69 4.77 15.43 2.88
CA GLY A 69 6.16 15.86 2.93
C GLY A 69 7.17 14.82 2.50
N VAL A 70 6.74 13.80 1.76
CA VAL A 70 7.66 12.80 1.23
C VAL A 70 8.21 13.30 -0.11
N ASP A 71 9.53 13.32 -0.22
CA ASP A 71 10.19 13.69 -1.46
C ASP A 71 9.75 12.73 -2.58
N PRO A 72 9.35 13.26 -3.75
CA PRO A 72 8.94 12.40 -4.87
C PRO A 72 9.97 11.34 -5.25
N GLY A 73 11.24 11.62 -5.08
CA GLY A 73 12.31 10.65 -5.37
C GLY A 73 12.31 9.45 -4.44
N ARG A 74 11.53 9.51 -3.35
CA ARG A 74 11.45 8.44 -2.37
C ARG A 74 10.15 7.66 -2.46
N VAL A 75 9.33 7.94 -3.48
CA VAL A 75 8.06 7.25 -3.69
C VAL A 75 8.19 6.43 -4.96
N THR A 76 7.89 5.14 -4.84
CA THR A 76 7.88 4.21 -5.98
C THR A 76 6.46 3.69 -6.17
N TRP A 77 6.03 3.66 -7.42
CA TRP A 77 4.74 3.07 -7.79
C TRP A 77 5.01 1.72 -8.45
N SER A 78 4.43 0.67 -7.91
CA SER A 78 4.66 -0.69 -8.40
C SER A 78 3.32 -1.34 -8.76
N VAL A 79 3.20 -1.77 -10.01
CA VAL A 79 2.01 -2.48 -10.49
C VAL A 79 2.37 -3.95 -10.61
N VAL A 80 1.62 -4.81 -9.96
CA VAL A 80 1.94 -6.23 -9.86
C VAL A 80 0.72 -7.06 -10.24
N ASP A 81 0.94 -8.07 -11.06
CA ASP A 81 -0.14 -9.00 -11.43
C ASP A 81 -0.50 -9.88 -10.24
N GLY A 82 -1.79 -10.13 -10.08
CA GLY A 82 -2.28 -11.05 -9.07
C GLY A 82 -3.23 -10.38 -8.10
N ASP A 83 -3.62 -11.13 -7.09
CA ASP A 83 -4.48 -10.59 -6.05
C ASP A 83 -3.65 -9.72 -5.08
N PRO A 84 -4.32 -8.85 -4.31
CA PRO A 84 -3.59 -7.89 -3.47
C PRO A 84 -2.64 -8.52 -2.46
N CYS A 85 -3.04 -9.59 -1.81
CA CYS A 85 -2.17 -10.22 -0.83
C CYS A 85 -0.93 -10.81 -1.49
N SER A 86 -1.12 -11.56 -2.58
CA SER A 86 0.00 -12.15 -3.30
C SER A 86 0.94 -11.09 -3.85
N ALA A 87 0.40 -9.99 -4.35
CA ALA A 87 1.21 -8.89 -4.87
C ALA A 87 2.08 -8.29 -3.77
N MET A 88 1.50 -8.04 -2.61
CA MET A 88 2.25 -7.47 -1.49
C MET A 88 3.34 -8.43 -1.02
N LEU A 89 3.04 -9.72 -0.93
CA LEU A 89 4.02 -10.71 -0.51
C LEU A 89 5.14 -10.85 -1.52
N ARG A 90 4.82 -10.78 -2.81
CA ARG A 90 5.84 -10.85 -3.85
C ARG A 90 6.80 -9.67 -3.79
N VAL A 91 6.25 -8.47 -3.69
CA VAL A 91 7.09 -7.27 -3.62
C VAL A 91 8.01 -7.34 -2.41
N THR A 92 7.47 -7.78 -1.26
CA THR A 92 8.27 -7.93 -0.06
C THR A 92 9.39 -8.94 -0.23
N GLY A 93 9.11 -10.05 -0.92
CA GLY A 93 10.11 -11.08 -1.17
C GLY A 93 11.22 -10.63 -2.11
N GLU A 94 10.89 -9.72 -3.04
CA GLU A 94 11.85 -9.23 -4.01
C GLU A 94 12.63 -8.01 -3.51
N ARG A 95 12.15 -7.36 -2.47
CA ARG A 95 12.76 -6.15 -1.94
C ARG A 95 13.02 -6.31 -0.44
N PRO A 96 14.17 -6.85 -0.08
CA PRO A 96 14.46 -7.13 1.35
C PRO A 96 14.55 -5.88 2.21
N GLU A 97 14.68 -4.70 1.59
CA GLU A 97 14.70 -3.44 2.34
C GLU A 97 13.32 -3.10 2.90
N ILE A 98 12.25 -3.72 2.40
CA ILE A 98 10.91 -3.46 2.93
C ILE A 98 10.80 -4.11 4.31
N GLY A 99 10.57 -3.29 5.31
CA GLY A 99 10.46 -3.75 6.68
C GLY A 99 9.11 -3.52 7.31
N LEU A 100 8.15 -2.99 6.55
CA LEU A 100 6.80 -2.74 7.05
C LEU A 100 5.82 -2.77 5.89
N LEU A 101 4.72 -3.50 6.07
CA LEU A 101 3.61 -3.48 5.13
C LEU A 101 2.46 -2.70 5.74
N VAL A 102 1.77 -1.90 4.93
CA VAL A 102 0.65 -1.10 5.37
C VAL A 102 -0.52 -1.35 4.44
N VAL A 103 -1.67 -1.64 5.01
CA VAL A 103 -2.90 -1.82 4.22
C VAL A 103 -4.06 -1.18 4.96
N GLY A 104 -5.12 -0.85 4.23
CA GLY A 104 -6.36 -0.41 4.85
C GLY A 104 -7.08 -1.60 5.48
N SER A 105 -8.00 -1.31 6.36
CA SER A 105 -8.73 -2.36 7.07
C SER A 105 -9.68 -3.11 6.13
N ARG A 106 -10.15 -2.45 5.06
CA ARG A 106 -11.02 -3.05 4.04
C ARG A 106 -10.60 -2.52 2.69
N GLY A 107 -10.88 -3.32 1.65
CA GLY A 107 -10.61 -2.90 0.30
C GLY A 107 -11.86 -2.39 -0.41
N ALA A 108 -11.80 -2.41 -1.74
CA ALA A 108 -12.90 -1.93 -2.57
C ALA A 108 -14.17 -2.77 -2.42
N GLY A 109 -14.01 -4.08 -2.17
CA GLY A 109 -15.15 -4.96 -1.95
C GLY A 109 -15.54 -4.95 -0.49
N ARG A 110 -16.58 -4.22 -0.16
CA ARG A 110 -16.96 -4.08 1.23
C ARG A 110 -17.96 -5.13 1.67
N HIS A 111 -17.77 -5.60 2.89
CA HIS A 111 -18.68 -6.55 3.50
C HIS A 111 -19.20 -5.95 4.80
N HIS A 112 -20.49 -5.83 4.89
CA HIS A 112 -21.12 -5.33 6.11
C HIS A 112 -20.83 -6.28 7.26
N GLY A 113 -20.51 -5.72 8.40
CA GLY A 113 -20.26 -6.50 9.59
C GLY A 113 -18.86 -7.06 9.72
N SER A 114 -18.05 -6.97 8.66
CA SER A 114 -16.66 -7.40 8.75
C SER A 114 -15.80 -6.27 9.26
N VAL A 115 -14.93 -6.58 10.21
CA VAL A 115 -13.98 -5.60 10.73
C VAL A 115 -12.81 -5.43 9.77
N LEU A 116 -12.30 -6.54 9.25
CA LEU A 116 -11.17 -6.52 8.34
C LEU A 116 -11.53 -7.17 7.02
N GLY A 117 -10.90 -6.71 5.95
CA GLY A 117 -11.03 -7.32 4.65
C GLY A 117 -10.14 -8.55 4.51
N SER A 118 -10.36 -9.30 3.44
CA SER A 118 -9.63 -10.53 3.22
C SER A 118 -8.14 -10.30 3.04
N THR A 119 -7.74 -9.23 2.36
CA THR A 119 -6.33 -8.93 2.16
C THR A 119 -5.63 -8.67 3.49
N SER A 120 -6.26 -7.88 4.36
CA SER A 120 -5.68 -7.57 5.67
C SER A 120 -5.48 -8.81 6.51
N LEU A 121 -6.49 -9.68 6.54
CA LEU A 121 -6.41 -10.91 7.31
C LEU A 121 -5.35 -11.85 6.76
N GLU A 122 -5.32 -12.02 5.46
CA GLU A 122 -4.35 -12.89 4.82
C GLU A 122 -2.92 -12.42 5.03
N LEU A 123 -2.69 -11.13 4.89
CA LEU A 123 -1.35 -10.57 5.12
C LEU A 123 -0.92 -10.75 6.56
N ALA A 124 -1.84 -10.55 7.51
CA ALA A 124 -1.52 -10.73 8.92
C ALA A 124 -1.05 -12.15 9.21
N GLU A 125 -1.59 -13.12 8.48
CA GLU A 125 -1.22 -14.53 8.68
C GLU A 125 0.05 -14.92 7.92
N ARG A 126 0.31 -14.32 6.77
CA ARG A 126 1.34 -14.82 5.86
C ARG A 126 2.58 -13.95 5.74
N ALA A 127 2.52 -12.70 6.16
CA ALA A 127 3.66 -11.79 6.01
C ALA A 127 4.82 -12.17 6.92
N HIS A 128 6.04 -11.94 6.42
CA HIS A 128 7.26 -12.16 7.20
C HIS A 128 7.81 -10.88 7.80
N VAL A 129 7.13 -9.76 7.56
CA VAL A 129 7.49 -8.47 8.17
C VAL A 129 6.25 -7.93 8.86
N PRO A 130 6.39 -6.96 9.76
CA PRO A 130 5.23 -6.39 10.43
C PRO A 130 4.22 -5.83 9.45
N VAL A 131 2.95 -5.94 9.79
CA VAL A 131 1.84 -5.43 9.00
C VAL A 131 1.07 -4.44 9.84
N THR A 132 0.89 -3.24 9.32
CA THR A 132 0.02 -2.26 9.93
C THR A 132 -1.29 -2.22 9.18
N ILE A 133 -2.39 -2.37 9.88
CA ILE A 133 -3.72 -2.29 9.31
C ILE A 133 -4.32 -0.97 9.78
N VAL A 134 -4.59 -0.08 8.83
CA VAL A 134 -5.06 1.27 9.13
C VAL A 134 -6.58 1.29 9.06
N PRO A 135 -7.27 1.53 10.17
CA PRO A 135 -8.72 1.60 10.14
C PRO A 135 -9.16 2.90 9.49
N THR A 136 -10.25 2.83 8.74
CA THR A 136 -10.86 4.05 8.24
C THR A 136 -11.53 4.76 9.39
N GLY A 137 -11.45 6.06 9.41
CA GLY A 137 -12.11 6.82 10.44
C GLY A 137 -13.57 6.46 10.53
N ARG A 138 -14.04 6.23 11.73
CA ARG A 138 -15.42 5.93 11.99
C ARG A 138 -16.12 7.22 12.30
N ALA A 139 -17.14 7.42 11.57
CA ALA A 139 -17.94 8.62 11.88
C ALA A 139 -18.65 8.42 13.19
#